data_dc61058dff6e305384e10365d2a88e68
#
_entry.id   dc61058dff6e305384e10365d2a88e68
#
_cell.length_a   1.000
_cell.length_b   1.000
_cell.length_c   1.000
_cell.angle_alpha   90.00
_cell.angle_beta   90.00
_cell.angle_gamma   90.00
#
_symmetry.space_group_name_H-M   'P 1'
#
loop_
_entity.id
_entity.type
_entity.pdbx_description
1 polymer ?
#
loop_
_entity_poly.entity_id
_entity_poly.type
_entity_poly.pdbx_seq_one_letter_code
_entity_poly.pdbx_strand_id
1 'polypeptide(L)'
;MGTVLLASGLLAGIAHAAEYELRLAHVTSDKEPIQQAMLSFAEKVNERSNGRVEITIFPNSQLGTNPEVFEQVRAGAPIITVSDPGYLGDFVADFGVLGGPYLMDDPKDFSKIIDSDFYQKATQRLRQEADLELLALNWLFGSRNVISNKPISSPADMASVTVRVPPNIMWVNTFEAMGARPVQLPWSEVYAGLSSGVVDAAEAPLPSLYGAKLYEPAKVISMTRHFIGFTGLIINANYFAGLPQDIQTILSEEAIAAGVYMTDLITNSEAEWMAKLEAGGVTFNKDIDIAAFREATASVYQDFPKWTPGLYQEIRSILDN
;
A
#
# COMPACT_ATOMS: atom_id res chain seq x y z
N MET A 1 -1.51 65.47 -37.36
CA MET A 1 -1.03 64.75 -36.16
C MET A 1 -2.13 63.72 -35.86
N GLY A 2 -1.91 62.47 -36.27
CA GLY A 2 -2.83 61.35 -36.05
C GLY A 2 -2.31 60.48 -34.90
N THR A 3 -3.08 60.35 -33.84
CA THR A 3 -2.79 59.50 -32.68
C THR A 3 -3.27 58.06 -32.94
N VAL A 4 -2.35 57.15 -33.09
CA VAL A 4 -2.64 55.70 -33.19
C VAL A 4 -2.78 55.16 -31.77
N LEU A 5 -3.97 54.77 -31.37
CA LEU A 5 -4.24 54.00 -30.16
C LEU A 5 -3.94 52.51 -30.44
N LEU A 6 -2.85 51.99 -29.83
CA LEU A 6 -2.55 50.58 -29.72
C LEU A 6 -3.47 49.95 -28.64
N ALA A 7 -4.47 49.19 -29.04
CA ALA A 7 -5.23 48.35 -28.12
C ALA A 7 -4.45 47.08 -27.81
N SER A 8 -3.81 47.05 -26.60
CA SER A 8 -3.22 45.84 -26.05
C SER A 8 -4.31 44.93 -25.51
N GLY A 9 -4.72 43.91 -26.29
CA GLY A 9 -5.61 42.86 -25.83
C GLY A 9 -4.93 42.01 -24.77
N LEU A 10 -5.34 42.16 -23.49
CA LEU A 10 -5.05 41.17 -22.44
C LEU A 10 -5.86 39.92 -22.77
N LEU A 11 -5.19 38.89 -23.26
CA LEU A 11 -5.71 37.52 -23.21
C LEU A 11 -5.70 37.08 -21.73
N ALA A 12 -6.80 37.35 -21.02
CA ALA A 12 -7.05 36.72 -19.74
C ALA A 12 -7.27 35.22 -20.04
N GLY A 13 -6.26 34.39 -19.69
CA GLY A 13 -6.43 32.95 -19.68
C GLY A 13 -7.60 32.62 -18.76
N ILE A 14 -8.67 32.12 -19.33
CA ILE A 14 -9.81 31.59 -18.56
C ILE A 14 -9.24 30.35 -17.84
N ALA A 15 -8.98 30.48 -16.54
CA ALA A 15 -8.74 29.32 -15.68
C ALA A 15 -10.04 28.48 -15.75
N HIS A 16 -10.03 27.42 -16.53
CA HIS A 16 -11.11 26.43 -16.51
C HIS A 16 -10.96 25.68 -15.17
N ALA A 17 -12.00 25.70 -14.35
CA ALA A 17 -12.12 24.74 -13.25
C ALA A 17 -12.08 23.33 -13.83
N ALA A 18 -11.44 22.40 -13.14
CA ALA A 18 -11.39 21.02 -13.57
C ALA A 18 -12.81 20.45 -13.73
N GLU A 19 -13.01 19.65 -14.76
CA GLU A 19 -14.30 18.99 -15.03
C GLU A 19 -14.57 17.87 -14.02
N TYR A 20 -13.48 17.22 -13.56
CA TYR A 20 -13.49 16.12 -12.59
C TYR A 20 -12.50 16.43 -11.45
N GLU A 21 -13.05 16.65 -10.27
CA GLU A 21 -12.26 16.84 -9.05
C GLU A 21 -12.24 15.54 -8.25
N LEU A 22 -11.06 14.93 -8.11
CA LEU A 22 -10.85 13.69 -7.37
C LEU A 22 -10.03 13.97 -6.11
N ARG A 23 -10.28 13.21 -5.07
CA ARG A 23 -9.45 13.17 -3.86
C ARG A 23 -8.65 11.88 -3.86
N LEU A 24 -7.36 11.92 -3.50
CA LEU A 24 -6.55 10.74 -3.31
C LEU A 24 -6.13 10.65 -1.83
N ALA A 25 -6.56 9.57 -1.16
CA ALA A 25 -6.35 9.39 0.27
C ALA A 25 -5.31 8.30 0.57
N HIS A 26 -4.45 8.55 1.57
CA HIS A 26 -3.61 7.52 2.15
C HIS A 26 -3.30 7.79 3.63
N VAL A 27 -2.98 6.72 4.37
CA VAL A 27 -2.76 6.80 5.82
C VAL A 27 -1.32 7.12 6.20
N THR A 28 -0.37 6.98 5.27
CA THR A 28 1.06 7.15 5.50
C THR A 28 1.48 8.62 5.50
N SER A 29 2.73 8.88 5.90
CA SER A 29 3.28 10.23 5.96
C SER A 29 3.51 10.82 4.57
N ASP A 30 3.34 12.14 4.44
CA ASP A 30 3.69 12.94 3.26
C ASP A 30 5.19 12.96 2.92
N LYS A 31 6.03 12.35 3.76
CA LYS A 31 7.49 12.23 3.56
C LYS A 31 7.91 10.89 2.98
N GLU A 32 6.98 9.97 2.81
CA GLU A 32 7.25 8.63 2.28
C GLU A 32 7.28 8.59 0.75
N PRO A 33 7.99 7.61 0.14
CA PRO A 33 8.07 7.46 -1.32
C PRO A 33 6.69 7.38 -1.99
N ILE A 34 5.71 6.79 -1.33
CA ILE A 34 4.34 6.68 -1.86
C ILE A 34 3.71 8.06 -2.14
N GLN A 35 3.97 9.06 -1.30
CA GLN A 35 3.52 10.43 -1.54
C GLN A 35 4.12 11.01 -2.83
N GLN A 36 5.40 10.75 -3.10
CA GLN A 36 6.06 11.21 -4.31
C GLN A 36 5.45 10.56 -5.55
N ALA A 37 5.16 9.24 -5.49
CA ALA A 37 4.50 8.53 -6.56
C ALA A 37 3.08 9.05 -6.81
N MET A 38 2.33 9.38 -5.77
CA MET A 38 1.00 9.96 -5.88
C MET A 38 1.01 11.38 -6.46
N LEU A 39 1.99 12.20 -6.08
CA LEU A 39 2.18 13.53 -6.68
C LEU A 39 2.45 13.41 -8.19
N SER A 40 3.34 12.49 -8.58
CA SER A 40 3.61 12.21 -9.99
C SER A 40 2.36 11.71 -10.73
N PHE A 41 1.60 10.79 -10.12
CA PHE A 41 0.33 10.33 -10.68
C PHE A 41 -0.65 11.49 -10.90
N ALA A 42 -0.88 12.32 -9.90
CA ALA A 42 -1.81 13.44 -9.98
C ALA A 42 -1.39 14.47 -11.05
N GLU A 43 -0.09 14.80 -11.10
CA GLU A 43 0.47 15.71 -12.10
C GLU A 43 0.28 15.17 -13.52
N LYS A 44 0.64 13.89 -13.76
CA LYS A 44 0.53 13.27 -15.07
C LYS A 44 -0.91 13.12 -15.55
N VAL A 45 -1.83 12.78 -14.65
CA VAL A 45 -3.27 12.75 -14.97
C VAL A 45 -3.76 14.15 -15.37
N ASN A 46 -3.38 15.20 -14.63
CA ASN A 46 -3.76 16.57 -14.95
C ASN A 46 -3.19 17.00 -16.33
N GLU A 47 -1.89 16.76 -16.56
CA GLU A 47 -1.24 17.08 -17.84
C GLU A 47 -1.91 16.36 -19.02
N ARG A 48 -2.09 15.03 -18.95
CA ARG A 48 -2.65 14.22 -20.02
C ARG A 48 -4.13 14.49 -20.29
N SER A 49 -4.87 14.86 -19.25
CA SER A 49 -6.28 15.24 -19.38
C SER A 49 -6.46 16.70 -19.86
N ASN A 50 -5.37 17.45 -20.10
CA ASN A 50 -5.39 18.88 -20.43
C ASN A 50 -6.11 19.71 -19.36
N GLY A 51 -5.88 19.38 -18.07
CA GLY A 51 -6.49 20.07 -16.93
C GLY A 51 -7.94 19.67 -16.65
N ARG A 52 -8.52 18.70 -17.35
CA ARG A 52 -9.89 18.25 -17.10
C ARG A 52 -10.03 17.47 -15.80
N VAL A 53 -8.96 16.84 -15.32
CA VAL A 53 -8.94 16.10 -14.05
C VAL A 53 -7.96 16.77 -13.10
N GLU A 54 -8.45 17.11 -11.92
CA GLU A 54 -7.62 17.56 -10.79
C GLU A 54 -7.71 16.55 -9.65
N ILE A 55 -6.53 16.15 -9.11
CA ILE A 55 -6.45 15.20 -8.00
C ILE A 55 -5.77 15.88 -6.81
N THR A 56 -6.52 16.07 -5.72
CA THR A 56 -5.99 16.59 -4.46
C THR A 56 -5.62 15.43 -3.54
N ILE A 57 -4.38 15.41 -3.02
CA ILE A 57 -3.87 14.33 -2.17
C ILE A 57 -4.07 14.66 -0.69
N PHE A 58 -4.57 13.69 0.07
CA PHE A 58 -4.85 13.75 1.51
C PHE A 58 -4.03 12.67 2.25
N PRO A 59 -2.80 12.98 2.70
CA PRO A 59 -1.95 12.07 3.46
C PRO A 59 -2.35 11.98 4.93
N ASN A 60 -1.60 11.17 5.72
CA ASN A 60 -1.68 11.14 7.19
C ASN A 60 -3.09 10.84 7.72
N SER A 61 -3.87 9.99 7.06
CA SER A 61 -5.25 9.65 7.46
C SER A 61 -6.21 10.85 7.51
N GLN A 62 -5.97 11.92 6.74
CA GLN A 62 -6.82 13.12 6.76
C GLN A 62 -8.28 12.86 6.36
N LEU A 63 -8.55 11.82 5.54
CA LEU A 63 -9.91 11.41 5.18
C LEU A 63 -10.44 10.23 6.00
N GLY A 64 -9.65 9.71 6.93
CA GLY A 64 -9.98 8.59 7.81
C GLY A 64 -8.98 7.44 7.74
N THR A 65 -9.28 6.38 8.46
CA THR A 65 -8.58 5.09 8.42
C THR A 65 -8.87 4.37 7.10
N ASN A 66 -8.07 3.34 6.74
CA ASN A 66 -8.31 2.58 5.51
C ASN A 66 -9.74 2.03 5.40
N PRO A 67 -10.31 1.35 6.42
CA PRO A 67 -11.70 0.87 6.33
C PRO A 67 -12.73 2.00 6.12
N GLU A 68 -12.56 3.13 6.80
CA GLU A 68 -13.48 4.28 6.65
C GLU A 68 -13.42 4.88 5.24
N VAL A 69 -12.22 4.99 4.66
CA VAL A 69 -12.07 5.50 3.29
C VAL A 69 -12.58 4.51 2.27
N PHE A 70 -12.39 3.20 2.48
CA PHE A 70 -12.96 2.17 1.60
C PHE A 70 -14.48 2.23 1.55
N GLU A 71 -15.15 2.44 2.68
CA GLU A 71 -16.62 2.61 2.69
C GLU A 71 -17.05 3.89 1.96
N GLN A 72 -16.29 4.99 2.04
CA GLN A 72 -16.57 6.20 1.26
C GLN A 72 -16.42 5.94 -0.25
N VAL A 73 -15.37 5.22 -0.66
CA VAL A 73 -15.15 4.82 -2.07
C VAL A 73 -16.30 3.95 -2.55
N ARG A 74 -16.68 2.92 -1.80
CA ARG A 74 -17.80 2.03 -2.15
C ARG A 74 -19.14 2.76 -2.25
N ALA A 75 -19.33 3.76 -1.40
CA ALA A 75 -20.52 4.62 -1.46
C ALA A 75 -20.57 5.56 -2.69
N GLY A 76 -19.57 5.51 -3.58
CA GLY A 76 -19.54 6.30 -4.82
C GLY A 76 -18.90 7.69 -4.67
N ALA A 77 -18.20 7.96 -3.56
CA ALA A 77 -17.47 9.22 -3.45
C ALA A 77 -16.35 9.29 -4.51
N PRO A 78 -16.05 10.49 -5.06
CA PRO A 78 -14.97 10.70 -6.03
C PRO A 78 -13.59 10.65 -5.33
N ILE A 79 -13.28 9.49 -4.77
CA ILE A 79 -12.05 9.23 -4.00
C ILE A 79 -11.29 8.08 -4.64
N ILE A 80 -10.00 8.30 -4.88
CA ILE A 80 -9.01 7.25 -5.11
C ILE A 80 -8.34 6.97 -3.77
N THR A 81 -8.10 5.71 -3.43
CA THR A 81 -7.35 5.38 -2.23
C THR A 81 -6.40 4.20 -2.44
N VAL A 82 -5.45 4.08 -1.53
CA VAL A 82 -4.50 2.97 -1.52
C VAL A 82 -5.13 1.73 -0.93
N SER A 83 -4.94 0.61 -1.59
CA SER A 83 -5.28 -0.71 -1.06
C SER A 83 -4.13 -1.69 -1.28
N ASP A 84 -4.08 -2.73 -0.48
CA ASP A 84 -3.15 -3.85 -0.63
C ASP A 84 -3.92 -5.17 -0.77
N PRO A 85 -3.25 -6.27 -1.17
CA PRO A 85 -3.92 -7.57 -1.33
C PRO A 85 -4.67 -8.05 -0.08
N GLY A 86 -4.19 -7.72 1.11
CA GLY A 86 -4.86 -8.08 2.34
C GLY A 86 -6.23 -7.43 2.46
N TYR A 87 -6.31 -6.12 2.29
CA TYR A 87 -7.59 -5.40 2.30
C TYR A 87 -8.48 -5.74 1.10
N LEU A 88 -7.90 -5.97 -0.10
CA LEU A 88 -8.67 -6.45 -1.24
C LEU A 88 -9.30 -7.83 -0.95
N GLY A 89 -8.64 -8.66 -0.14
CA GLY A 89 -9.12 -9.96 0.32
C GLY A 89 -10.38 -9.87 1.21
N ASP A 90 -10.65 -8.75 1.84
CA ASP A 90 -11.89 -8.52 2.60
C ASP A 90 -13.11 -8.41 1.65
N PHE A 91 -12.89 -8.00 0.41
CA PHE A 91 -13.92 -7.86 -0.62
C PHE A 91 -13.99 -9.08 -1.55
N VAL A 92 -12.83 -9.54 -2.04
CA VAL A 92 -12.68 -10.75 -2.85
C VAL A 92 -11.61 -11.60 -2.20
N ALA A 93 -12.03 -12.64 -1.48
CA ALA A 93 -11.18 -13.42 -0.58
C ALA A 93 -9.86 -13.89 -1.23
N ASP A 94 -9.89 -14.24 -2.51
CA ASP A 94 -8.74 -14.76 -3.24
C ASP A 94 -7.57 -13.78 -3.35
N PHE A 95 -7.81 -12.45 -3.30
CA PHE A 95 -6.70 -11.49 -3.23
C PHE A 95 -5.84 -11.66 -1.97
N GLY A 96 -6.42 -12.12 -0.88
CA GLY A 96 -5.71 -12.30 0.39
C GLY A 96 -4.47 -13.19 0.27
N VAL A 97 -4.44 -14.15 -0.64
CA VAL A 97 -3.28 -15.03 -0.85
C VAL A 97 -2.02 -14.26 -1.22
N LEU A 98 -2.17 -13.16 -1.96
CA LEU A 98 -1.05 -12.31 -2.39
C LEU A 98 -0.41 -11.51 -1.25
N GLY A 99 -1.11 -11.35 -0.14
CA GLY A 99 -0.63 -10.71 1.09
C GLY A 99 -0.04 -11.71 2.10
N GLY A 100 0.19 -12.96 1.72
CA GLY A 100 0.68 -14.00 2.63
C GLY A 100 2.18 -13.91 2.93
N PRO A 101 2.63 -14.50 4.07
CA PRO A 101 4.02 -14.44 4.51
C PRO A 101 4.94 -15.21 3.58
N TYR A 102 6.09 -14.62 3.25
CA TYR A 102 7.15 -15.24 2.44
C TYR A 102 6.65 -15.83 1.11
N LEU A 103 5.62 -15.23 0.51
CA LEU A 103 5.03 -15.73 -0.73
C LEU A 103 6.02 -15.73 -1.90
N MET A 104 6.89 -14.73 -1.97
CA MET A 104 7.92 -14.57 -3.01
C MET A 104 9.22 -14.06 -2.40
N ASP A 105 10.33 -14.28 -3.08
CA ASP A 105 11.67 -13.84 -2.67
C ASP A 105 12.11 -12.56 -3.41
N ASP A 106 11.77 -12.44 -4.68
CA ASP A 106 12.07 -11.26 -5.50
C ASP A 106 10.76 -10.49 -5.78
N PRO A 107 10.68 -9.19 -5.45
CA PRO A 107 9.51 -8.38 -5.77
C PRO A 107 9.19 -8.32 -7.28
N LYS A 108 10.16 -8.58 -8.15
CA LYS A 108 9.94 -8.64 -9.60
C LYS A 108 8.98 -9.75 -10.02
N ASP A 109 8.93 -10.85 -9.27
CA ASP A 109 8.02 -11.96 -9.55
C ASP A 109 6.55 -11.56 -9.46
N PHE A 110 6.23 -10.45 -8.79
CA PHE A 110 4.85 -9.97 -8.70
C PHE A 110 4.25 -9.59 -10.07
N SER A 111 5.08 -9.23 -11.05
CA SER A 111 4.63 -8.98 -12.42
C SER A 111 3.96 -10.22 -13.04
N LYS A 112 4.46 -11.43 -12.73
CA LYS A 112 3.88 -12.69 -13.20
C LYS A 112 2.43 -12.85 -12.71
N ILE A 113 2.15 -12.39 -11.48
CA ILE A 113 0.79 -12.39 -10.92
C ILE A 113 -0.10 -11.41 -11.69
N ILE A 114 0.37 -10.17 -11.92
CA ILE A 114 -0.40 -9.14 -12.62
C ILE A 114 -0.75 -9.58 -14.04
N ASP A 115 0.16 -10.30 -14.71
CA ASP A 115 -0.04 -10.78 -16.08
C ASP A 115 -0.88 -12.08 -16.16
N SER A 116 -1.31 -12.64 -15.01
CA SER A 116 -2.00 -13.92 -14.94
C SER A 116 -3.52 -13.84 -15.14
N ASP A 117 -4.10 -14.95 -15.54
CA ASP A 117 -5.57 -15.15 -15.59
C ASP A 117 -6.21 -14.99 -14.19
N PHE A 118 -5.49 -15.38 -13.14
CA PHE A 118 -5.94 -15.19 -11.76
C PHE A 118 -6.22 -13.71 -11.48
N TYR A 119 -5.26 -12.84 -11.79
CA TYR A 119 -5.40 -11.41 -11.53
C TYR A 119 -6.57 -10.79 -12.30
N GLN A 120 -6.74 -11.15 -13.57
CA GLN A 120 -7.84 -10.67 -14.40
C GLN A 120 -9.21 -11.09 -13.81
N LYS A 121 -9.35 -12.34 -13.39
CA LYS A 121 -10.59 -12.85 -12.77
C LYS A 121 -10.85 -12.14 -11.43
N ALA A 122 -9.84 -12.01 -10.59
CA ALA A 122 -9.96 -11.37 -9.28
C ALA A 122 -10.35 -9.90 -9.38
N THR A 123 -9.75 -9.14 -10.32
CA THR A 123 -10.12 -7.74 -10.58
C THR A 123 -11.53 -7.60 -11.15
N GLN A 124 -11.96 -8.51 -12.02
CA GLN A 124 -13.34 -8.51 -12.50
C GLN A 124 -14.34 -8.73 -11.33
N ARG A 125 -14.01 -9.62 -10.41
CA ARG A 125 -14.84 -9.86 -9.22
C ARG A 125 -14.91 -8.64 -8.31
N LEU A 126 -13.81 -7.87 -8.13
CA LEU A 126 -13.84 -6.61 -7.38
C LEU A 126 -14.87 -5.63 -7.92
N ARG A 127 -14.96 -5.49 -9.25
CA ARG A 127 -15.96 -4.64 -9.88
C ARG A 127 -17.38 -5.13 -9.63
N GLN A 128 -17.60 -6.45 -9.71
CA GLN A 128 -18.94 -7.06 -9.66
C GLN A 128 -19.47 -7.26 -8.24
N GLU A 129 -18.59 -7.60 -7.30
CA GLU A 129 -18.97 -8.01 -5.95
C GLU A 129 -18.79 -6.88 -4.91
N ALA A 130 -17.91 -5.89 -5.20
CA ALA A 130 -17.54 -4.85 -4.24
C ALA A 130 -17.71 -3.41 -4.75
N ASP A 131 -18.13 -3.19 -6.01
CA ASP A 131 -18.20 -1.89 -6.66
C ASP A 131 -16.83 -1.14 -6.67
N LEU A 132 -15.72 -1.89 -6.73
CA LEU A 132 -14.38 -1.35 -6.73
C LEU A 132 -13.67 -1.60 -8.08
N GLU A 133 -13.11 -0.54 -8.66
CA GLU A 133 -12.16 -0.61 -9.76
C GLU A 133 -10.74 -0.55 -9.23
N LEU A 134 -9.91 -1.53 -9.58
CA LEU A 134 -8.49 -1.56 -9.27
C LEU A 134 -7.72 -0.94 -10.45
N LEU A 135 -7.27 0.30 -10.30
CA LEU A 135 -6.52 1.02 -11.34
C LEU A 135 -5.13 0.42 -11.55
N ALA A 136 -4.48 -0.02 -10.48
CA ALA A 136 -3.17 -0.68 -10.51
C ALA A 136 -2.93 -1.42 -9.18
N LEU A 137 -2.04 -2.45 -9.19
CA LEU A 137 -1.55 -3.15 -7.99
C LEU A 137 -0.02 -3.36 -8.03
N ASN A 138 0.68 -2.64 -8.88
CA ASN A 138 2.11 -2.81 -9.12
C ASN A 138 3.01 -1.87 -8.29
N TRP A 139 2.49 -1.25 -7.25
CA TRP A 139 3.21 -0.29 -6.41
C TRP A 139 3.97 -1.05 -5.32
N LEU A 140 5.27 -1.27 -5.51
CA LEU A 140 6.10 -1.90 -4.47
C LEU A 140 6.14 -0.99 -3.23
N PHE A 141 5.52 -1.44 -2.14
CA PHE A 141 5.52 -0.71 -0.88
C PHE A 141 6.76 -1.01 -0.04
N GLY A 142 7.40 -2.15 -0.30
CA GLY A 142 8.66 -2.58 0.29
C GLY A 142 8.56 -3.79 1.21
N SER A 143 9.71 -4.32 1.61
CA SER A 143 9.78 -5.43 2.55
C SER A 143 9.45 -4.97 3.96
N ARG A 144 8.56 -5.70 4.63
CA ARG A 144 8.09 -5.38 5.99
C ARG A 144 8.96 -6.05 7.04
N ASN A 145 9.30 -5.29 8.07
CA ASN A 145 10.20 -5.67 9.15
C ASN A 145 9.57 -5.36 10.50
N VAL A 146 9.96 -6.08 11.53
CA VAL A 146 9.46 -5.86 12.89
C VAL A 146 10.31 -4.80 13.59
N ILE A 147 9.64 -3.81 14.22
CA ILE A 147 10.25 -2.83 15.12
C ILE A 147 9.79 -3.08 16.55
N SER A 148 10.72 -3.10 17.49
CA SER A 148 10.48 -3.39 18.92
C SER A 148 11.60 -2.81 19.79
N ASN A 149 11.59 -3.07 21.09
CA ASN A 149 12.70 -2.72 22.00
C ASN A 149 13.65 -3.88 22.31
N LYS A 150 13.38 -5.07 21.75
CA LYS A 150 14.26 -6.25 21.86
C LYS A 150 14.48 -6.84 20.47
N PRO A 151 15.67 -7.40 20.19
CA PRO A 151 15.88 -8.08 18.93
C PRO A 151 14.99 -9.32 18.83
N ILE A 152 14.49 -9.57 17.61
CA ILE A 152 13.69 -10.73 17.26
C ILE A 152 14.44 -11.45 16.14
N SER A 153 15.02 -12.60 16.44
CA SER A 153 15.83 -13.39 15.51
C SER A 153 15.11 -14.64 15.02
N SER A 154 14.13 -15.13 15.79
CA SER A 154 13.40 -16.38 15.51
C SER A 154 11.95 -16.31 16.00
N PRO A 155 11.07 -17.25 15.62
CA PRO A 155 9.74 -17.38 16.19
C PRO A 155 9.71 -17.50 17.71
N ALA A 156 10.75 -18.10 18.33
CA ALA A 156 10.85 -18.21 19.78
C ALA A 156 10.91 -16.84 20.47
N ASP A 157 11.51 -15.84 19.83
CA ASP A 157 11.60 -14.47 20.36
C ASP A 157 10.26 -13.72 20.28
N MET A 158 9.33 -14.20 19.43
CA MET A 158 7.98 -13.68 19.32
C MET A 158 7.06 -14.14 20.46
N ALA A 159 7.47 -15.18 21.21
CA ALA A 159 6.64 -15.71 22.29
C ALA A 159 6.31 -14.63 23.33
N SER A 160 5.00 -14.40 23.53
CA SER A 160 4.45 -13.38 24.43
C SER A 160 4.63 -11.91 23.96
N VAL A 161 5.20 -11.64 22.78
CA VAL A 161 5.29 -10.29 22.24
C VAL A 161 3.92 -9.88 21.70
N THR A 162 3.42 -8.73 22.16
CA THR A 162 2.21 -8.13 21.62
C THR A 162 2.58 -7.28 20.42
N VAL A 163 2.16 -7.70 19.22
CA VAL A 163 2.52 -7.04 17.96
C VAL A 163 1.32 -6.30 17.38
N ARG A 164 1.47 -5.02 17.10
CA ARG A 164 0.47 -4.31 16.32
C ARG A 164 0.43 -4.84 14.89
N VAL A 165 -0.76 -5.19 14.43
CA VAL A 165 -1.02 -5.51 13.02
C VAL A 165 -2.14 -4.61 12.47
N PRO A 166 -2.24 -4.40 11.14
CA PRO A 166 -3.42 -3.76 10.55
C PRO A 166 -4.66 -4.63 10.80
N PRO A 167 -5.87 -4.05 10.74
CA PRO A 167 -7.13 -4.80 10.84
C PRO A 167 -7.31 -5.72 9.62
N ASN A 168 -6.58 -6.82 9.58
CA ASN A 168 -6.59 -7.78 8.49
C ASN A 168 -6.26 -9.19 8.97
N ILE A 169 -7.05 -10.17 8.59
CA ILE A 169 -6.94 -11.55 9.07
C ILE A 169 -5.64 -12.23 8.63
N MET A 170 -5.09 -11.90 7.45
CA MET A 170 -3.81 -12.47 6.99
C MET A 170 -2.67 -12.09 7.95
N TRP A 171 -2.62 -10.82 8.37
CA TRP A 171 -1.62 -10.37 9.36
C TRP A 171 -1.83 -11.03 10.72
N VAL A 172 -3.07 -11.13 11.19
CA VAL A 172 -3.41 -11.80 12.45
C VAL A 172 -2.89 -13.23 12.42
N ASN A 173 -3.31 -14.04 11.45
CA ASN A 173 -2.91 -15.44 11.34
C ASN A 173 -1.38 -15.60 11.20
N THR A 174 -0.73 -14.70 10.46
CA THR A 174 0.74 -14.73 10.28
C THR A 174 1.46 -14.52 11.60
N PHE A 175 1.09 -13.50 12.37
CA PHE A 175 1.77 -13.21 13.63
C PHE A 175 1.41 -14.21 14.74
N GLU A 176 0.20 -14.77 14.74
CA GLU A 176 -0.16 -15.92 15.59
C GLU A 176 0.70 -17.15 15.25
N ALA A 177 0.87 -17.47 13.98
CA ALA A 177 1.72 -18.57 13.53
C ALA A 177 3.21 -18.36 13.90
N MET A 178 3.67 -17.11 13.92
CA MET A 178 5.00 -16.74 14.45
C MET A 178 5.11 -16.84 15.98
N GLY A 179 4.02 -17.11 16.71
CA GLY A 179 3.99 -17.20 18.16
C GLY A 179 3.72 -15.89 18.90
N ALA A 180 3.45 -14.78 18.20
CA ALA A 180 3.14 -13.50 18.78
C ALA A 180 1.66 -13.39 19.19
N ARG A 181 1.32 -12.27 19.86
CA ARG A 181 -0.05 -11.86 20.15
C ARG A 181 -0.41 -10.64 19.30
N PRO A 182 -1.07 -10.81 18.14
CA PRO A 182 -1.44 -9.69 17.30
C PRO A 182 -2.54 -8.84 17.93
N VAL A 183 -2.37 -7.53 17.86
CA VAL A 183 -3.38 -6.52 18.24
C VAL A 183 -3.65 -5.64 17.03
N GLN A 184 -4.90 -5.62 16.61
CA GLN A 184 -5.34 -4.83 15.48
C GLN A 184 -5.52 -3.36 15.87
N LEU A 185 -4.72 -2.48 15.29
CA LEU A 185 -4.84 -1.03 15.45
C LEU A 185 -4.72 -0.33 14.09
N PRO A 186 -5.52 0.72 13.82
CA PRO A 186 -5.32 1.57 12.66
C PRO A 186 -3.92 2.21 12.67
N TRP A 187 -3.40 2.55 11.49
CA TRP A 187 -2.03 3.09 11.37
C TRP A 187 -1.80 4.35 12.20
N SER A 188 -2.81 5.23 12.28
CA SER A 188 -2.77 6.47 13.07
C SER A 188 -2.57 6.26 14.58
N GLU A 189 -2.84 5.06 15.09
CA GLU A 189 -2.74 4.74 16.53
C GLU A 189 -1.45 3.99 16.91
N VAL A 190 -0.63 3.59 15.93
CA VAL A 190 0.55 2.72 16.17
C VAL A 190 1.58 3.39 17.06
N TYR A 191 1.88 4.67 16.80
CA TYR A 191 2.85 5.42 17.62
C TYR A 191 2.42 5.49 19.09
N ALA A 192 1.14 5.82 19.32
CA ALA A 192 0.58 5.87 20.69
C ALA A 192 0.57 4.48 21.33
N GLY A 193 0.21 3.43 20.60
CA GLY A 193 0.21 2.05 21.06
C GLY A 193 1.57 1.57 21.53
N LEU A 194 2.64 1.85 20.77
CA LEU A 194 4.02 1.56 21.16
C LEU A 194 4.48 2.42 22.35
N SER A 195 4.18 3.73 22.32
CA SER A 195 4.62 4.66 23.38
C SER A 195 3.97 4.36 24.73
N SER A 196 2.73 3.90 24.73
CA SER A 196 1.99 3.55 25.97
C SER A 196 2.19 2.10 26.43
N GLY A 197 2.85 1.26 25.62
CA GLY A 197 3.02 -0.16 25.92
C GLY A 197 1.76 -1.02 25.73
N VAL A 198 0.77 -0.54 24.98
CA VAL A 198 -0.39 -1.36 24.54
C VAL A 198 0.10 -2.47 23.61
N VAL A 199 1.13 -2.18 22.81
CA VAL A 199 1.84 -3.15 22.00
C VAL A 199 3.35 -3.05 22.25
N ASP A 200 4.06 -4.19 22.19
CA ASP A 200 5.51 -4.29 22.37
C ASP A 200 6.26 -4.04 21.05
N ALA A 201 5.59 -4.31 19.93
CA ALA A 201 6.16 -4.27 18.60
C ALA A 201 5.12 -3.81 17.57
N ALA A 202 5.64 -3.38 16.42
CA ALA A 202 4.89 -3.11 15.21
C ALA A 202 5.68 -3.61 13.99
N GLU A 203 5.09 -3.57 12.81
CA GLU A 203 5.74 -3.98 11.58
C GLU A 203 5.35 -3.07 10.41
N ALA A 204 6.32 -2.75 9.57
CA ALA A 204 6.12 -1.99 8.33
C ALA A 204 7.41 -1.99 7.49
N PRO A 205 7.38 -1.45 6.26
CA PRO A 205 8.60 -1.08 5.53
C PRO A 205 9.36 0.05 6.21
N LEU A 206 10.67 0.14 5.96
CA LEU A 206 11.55 1.14 6.59
C LEU A 206 11.07 2.59 6.40
N PRO A 207 10.60 3.02 5.21
CA PRO A 207 10.07 4.37 5.03
C PRO A 207 8.92 4.69 5.96
N SER A 208 8.00 3.73 6.15
CA SER A 208 6.82 3.91 7.00
C SER A 208 7.18 3.90 8.49
N LEU A 209 8.14 3.05 8.91
CA LEU A 209 8.68 3.08 10.28
C LEU A 209 9.28 4.44 10.61
N TYR A 210 9.97 5.06 9.64
CA TYR A 210 10.53 6.40 9.78
C TYR A 210 9.44 7.49 9.72
N GLY A 211 8.56 7.41 8.73
CA GLY A 211 7.51 8.42 8.50
C GLY A 211 6.55 8.58 9.68
N ALA A 212 6.16 7.46 10.30
CA ALA A 212 5.33 7.45 11.50
C ALA A 212 6.15 7.63 12.81
N LYS A 213 7.45 7.87 12.72
CA LYS A 213 8.37 8.08 13.85
C LYS A 213 8.38 6.93 14.86
N LEU A 214 8.11 5.70 14.43
CA LEU A 214 8.07 4.54 15.32
C LEU A 214 9.45 4.24 15.94
N TYR A 215 10.51 4.78 15.38
CA TYR A 215 11.87 4.75 15.92
C TYR A 215 12.03 5.56 17.23
N GLU A 216 11.08 6.41 17.61
CA GLU A 216 11.13 7.13 18.89
C GLU A 216 10.80 6.20 20.07
N PRO A 217 9.64 5.48 20.09
CA PRO A 217 9.27 4.56 21.16
C PRO A 217 9.95 3.19 21.08
N ALA A 218 10.45 2.76 19.90
CA ALA A 218 11.07 1.44 19.70
C ALA A 218 12.41 1.56 18.95
N LYS A 219 13.46 0.87 19.42
CA LYS A 219 14.85 1.12 19.02
C LYS A 219 15.51 -0.01 18.24
N VAL A 220 14.85 -1.14 18.05
CA VAL A 220 15.40 -2.29 17.33
C VAL A 220 14.53 -2.64 16.14
N ILE A 221 15.09 -2.65 14.94
CA ILE A 221 14.44 -3.19 13.75
C ILE A 221 15.07 -4.54 13.42
N SER A 222 14.25 -5.59 13.51
CA SER A 222 14.61 -6.95 13.10
C SER A 222 14.18 -7.15 11.64
N MET A 223 15.17 -7.43 10.77
CA MET A 223 14.98 -7.49 9.31
C MET A 223 14.31 -8.80 8.89
N THR A 224 13.13 -9.05 9.41
CA THR A 224 12.38 -10.29 9.22
C THR A 224 11.86 -10.47 7.79
N ARG A 225 11.64 -9.40 7.05
CA ARG A 225 11.19 -9.39 5.63
C ARG A 225 10.03 -10.38 5.38
N HIS A 226 9.14 -10.48 6.36
CA HIS A 226 8.06 -11.47 6.40
C HIS A 226 6.99 -11.26 5.33
N PHE A 227 6.84 -10.04 4.81
CA PHE A 227 6.04 -9.71 3.64
C PHE A 227 6.81 -8.83 2.66
N ILE A 228 6.63 -9.07 1.36
CA ILE A 228 6.93 -8.08 0.33
C ILE A 228 5.61 -7.37 0.05
N GLY A 229 5.51 -6.11 0.50
CA GLY A 229 4.30 -5.32 0.37
C GLY A 229 4.14 -4.76 -1.03
N PHE A 230 3.00 -5.05 -1.65
CA PHE A 230 2.51 -4.36 -2.83
C PHE A 230 1.23 -3.62 -2.47
N THR A 231 1.06 -2.47 -3.07
CA THR A 231 -0.16 -1.67 -2.97
C THR A 231 -0.64 -1.28 -4.36
N GLY A 232 -1.82 -0.75 -4.42
CA GLY A 232 -2.40 -0.22 -5.63
C GLY A 232 -3.41 0.87 -5.35
N LEU A 233 -4.03 1.37 -6.39
CA LEU A 233 -5.03 2.41 -6.33
C LEU A 233 -6.39 1.84 -6.69
N ILE A 234 -7.38 2.12 -5.85
CA ILE A 234 -8.79 1.76 -6.08
C ILE A 234 -9.67 3.00 -6.15
N ILE A 235 -10.74 2.91 -6.92
CA ILE A 235 -11.80 3.90 -7.06
C ILE A 235 -13.15 3.18 -7.12
N ASN A 236 -14.26 3.88 -6.91
CA ASN A 236 -15.58 3.27 -7.14
C ASN A 236 -15.76 2.86 -8.60
N ALA A 237 -16.19 1.62 -8.86
CA ALA A 237 -16.31 1.08 -10.22
C ALA A 237 -17.38 1.80 -11.04
N ASN A 238 -18.51 2.15 -10.44
CA ASN A 238 -19.60 2.85 -11.13
C ASN A 238 -19.22 4.32 -11.44
N TYR A 239 -18.55 5.00 -10.50
CA TYR A 239 -18.01 6.33 -10.73
C TYR A 239 -16.99 6.31 -11.88
N PHE A 240 -16.04 5.38 -11.85
CA PHE A 240 -15.03 5.22 -12.90
C PHE A 240 -15.65 4.92 -14.26
N ALA A 241 -16.61 4.00 -14.33
CA ALA A 241 -17.32 3.68 -15.57
C ALA A 241 -18.16 4.87 -16.13
N GLY A 242 -18.55 5.80 -15.27
CA GLY A 242 -19.24 7.04 -15.67
C GLY A 242 -18.33 8.13 -16.26
N LEU A 243 -17.00 7.99 -16.09
CA LEU A 243 -16.04 8.91 -16.69
C LEU A 243 -15.93 8.69 -18.22
N PRO A 244 -15.56 9.72 -19.00
CA PRO A 244 -15.20 9.53 -20.39
C PRO A 244 -14.09 8.49 -20.60
N GLN A 245 -14.15 7.73 -21.68
CA GLN A 245 -13.22 6.64 -21.95
C GLN A 245 -11.74 7.07 -21.97
N ASP A 246 -11.46 8.26 -22.49
CA ASP A 246 -10.12 8.85 -22.48
C ASP A 246 -9.61 9.12 -21.05
N ILE A 247 -10.48 9.58 -20.16
CA ILE A 247 -10.14 9.80 -18.73
C ILE A 247 -9.92 8.48 -18.02
N GLN A 248 -10.75 7.46 -18.26
CA GLN A 248 -10.55 6.12 -17.72
C GLN A 248 -9.18 5.56 -18.12
N THR A 249 -8.83 5.69 -19.40
CA THR A 249 -7.54 5.24 -19.94
C THR A 249 -6.38 5.98 -19.26
N ILE A 250 -6.46 7.32 -19.15
CA ILE A 250 -5.42 8.13 -18.51
C ILE A 250 -5.22 7.70 -17.05
N LEU A 251 -6.30 7.57 -16.27
CA LEU A 251 -6.22 7.17 -14.87
C LEU A 251 -5.55 5.80 -14.69
N SER A 252 -5.91 4.82 -15.52
CA SER A 252 -5.36 3.46 -15.44
C SER A 252 -3.88 3.42 -15.86
N GLU A 253 -3.52 4.06 -16.97
CA GLU A 253 -2.15 4.07 -17.47
C GLU A 253 -1.21 4.81 -16.52
N GLU A 254 -1.63 5.98 -16.00
CA GLU A 254 -0.81 6.74 -15.07
C GLU A 254 -0.71 6.07 -13.69
N ALA A 255 -1.75 5.34 -13.24
CA ALA A 255 -1.65 4.54 -12.02
C ALA A 255 -0.59 3.43 -12.15
N ILE A 256 -0.53 2.75 -13.31
CA ILE A 256 0.51 1.75 -13.59
C ILE A 256 1.90 2.40 -13.65
N ALA A 257 2.03 3.53 -14.38
CA ALA A 257 3.30 4.25 -14.52
C ALA A 257 3.83 4.76 -13.18
N ALA A 258 2.96 5.30 -12.33
CA ALA A 258 3.33 5.73 -10.99
C ALA A 258 3.74 4.54 -10.08
N GLY A 259 3.17 3.36 -10.30
CA GLY A 259 3.60 2.12 -9.63
C GLY A 259 5.03 1.70 -10.02
N VAL A 260 5.41 1.86 -11.28
CA VAL A 260 6.80 1.65 -11.73
C VAL A 260 7.73 2.66 -11.04
N TYR A 261 7.36 3.93 -11.03
CA TYR A 261 8.13 4.98 -10.34
C TYR A 261 8.27 4.71 -8.84
N MET A 262 7.19 4.28 -8.17
CA MET A 262 7.22 3.88 -6.75
C MET A 262 8.21 2.72 -6.52
N THR A 263 8.21 1.73 -7.39
CA THR A 263 9.12 0.58 -7.34
C THR A 263 10.57 1.01 -7.43
N ASP A 264 10.90 1.93 -8.33
CA ASP A 264 12.24 2.51 -8.46
C ASP A 264 12.65 3.28 -7.20
N LEU A 265 11.75 4.10 -6.63
CA LEU A 265 12.00 4.83 -5.39
C LEU A 265 12.33 3.88 -4.23
N ILE A 266 11.55 2.82 -4.05
CA ILE A 266 11.75 1.84 -2.95
C ILE A 266 13.03 1.04 -3.17
N THR A 267 13.24 0.51 -4.37
CA THR A 267 14.40 -0.36 -4.68
C THR A 267 15.72 0.37 -4.45
N ASN A 268 15.78 1.66 -4.79
CA ASN A 268 17.01 2.45 -4.73
C ASN A 268 17.23 3.17 -3.38
N SER A 269 16.31 3.09 -2.42
CA SER A 269 16.35 3.91 -1.19
C SER A 269 16.54 3.12 0.11
N GLU A 270 16.63 1.78 0.11
CA GLU A 270 16.73 1.00 1.37
C GLU A 270 17.91 1.47 2.26
N ALA A 271 19.09 1.67 1.66
CA ALA A 271 20.27 2.12 2.41
C ALA A 271 20.08 3.53 3.01
N GLU A 272 19.41 4.42 2.30
CA GLU A 272 19.11 5.76 2.78
C GLU A 272 18.16 5.72 4.00
N TRP A 273 17.11 4.90 3.92
CA TRP A 273 16.17 4.74 5.04
C TRP A 273 16.81 4.09 6.25
N MET A 274 17.70 3.11 6.04
CA MET A 274 18.49 2.54 7.13
C MET A 274 19.34 3.62 7.81
N ALA A 275 20.08 4.43 7.05
CA ALA A 275 20.89 5.51 7.61
C ALA A 275 20.07 6.54 8.38
N LYS A 276 18.89 6.93 7.88
CA LYS A 276 17.97 7.83 8.60
C LYS A 276 17.49 7.25 9.92
N LEU A 277 17.15 5.97 9.96
CA LEU A 277 16.70 5.26 11.16
C LEU A 277 17.85 5.09 12.18
N GLU A 278 19.07 4.75 11.72
CA GLU A 278 20.27 4.69 12.55
C GLU A 278 20.58 6.06 13.18
N ALA A 279 20.47 7.15 12.41
CA ALA A 279 20.59 8.51 12.92
C ALA A 279 19.51 8.85 13.97
N GLY A 280 18.33 8.22 13.90
CA GLY A 280 17.26 8.25 14.90
C GLY A 280 17.51 7.36 16.14
N GLY A 281 18.65 6.67 16.19
CA GLY A 281 19.04 5.81 17.30
C GLY A 281 18.54 4.36 17.21
N VAL A 282 18.16 3.91 16.01
CA VAL A 282 17.76 2.51 15.77
C VAL A 282 18.99 1.62 15.61
N THR A 283 18.89 0.41 16.13
CA THR A 283 19.81 -0.70 15.85
C THR A 283 19.11 -1.72 14.94
N PHE A 284 19.80 -2.14 13.89
CA PHE A 284 19.29 -3.20 13.00
C PHE A 284 19.78 -4.59 13.45
N ASN A 285 18.84 -5.48 13.73
CA ASN A 285 19.10 -6.89 13.86
C ASN A 285 18.96 -7.55 12.48
N LYS A 286 20.09 -8.04 11.94
CA LYS A 286 20.16 -8.71 10.63
C LYS A 286 20.34 -10.23 10.76
N ASP A 287 20.58 -10.72 11.98
CA ASP A 287 20.72 -12.14 12.27
C ASP A 287 19.33 -12.75 12.52
N ILE A 288 18.65 -13.10 11.43
CA ILE A 288 17.28 -13.60 11.43
C ILE A 288 17.26 -15.03 10.88
N ASP A 289 16.66 -15.94 11.64
CA ASP A 289 16.35 -17.30 11.16
C ASP A 289 15.12 -17.29 10.26
N ILE A 290 15.30 -16.86 9.01
CA ILE A 290 14.24 -16.80 8.00
C ILE A 290 13.65 -18.18 7.75
N ALA A 291 14.44 -19.26 7.83
CA ALA A 291 13.94 -20.62 7.61
C ALA A 291 12.93 -21.01 8.68
N ALA A 292 13.24 -20.73 9.96
CA ALA A 292 12.31 -20.99 11.05
C ALA A 292 11.01 -20.16 10.93
N PHE A 293 11.10 -18.90 10.51
CA PHE A 293 9.90 -18.08 10.27
C PHE A 293 9.06 -18.60 9.10
N ARG A 294 9.67 -19.05 8.01
CA ARG A 294 8.96 -19.69 6.88
C ARG A 294 8.26 -20.97 7.32
N GLU A 295 8.94 -21.82 8.10
CA GLU A 295 8.36 -23.06 8.64
C GLU A 295 7.15 -22.75 9.54
N ALA A 296 7.30 -21.81 10.48
CA ALA A 296 6.24 -21.43 11.41
C ALA A 296 4.99 -20.88 10.68
N THR A 297 5.17 -20.14 9.59
CA THR A 297 4.08 -19.50 8.86
C THR A 297 3.51 -20.32 7.71
N ALA A 298 4.08 -21.49 7.41
CA ALA A 298 3.64 -22.31 6.27
C ALA A 298 2.17 -22.74 6.34
N SER A 299 1.64 -22.96 7.56
CA SER A 299 0.26 -23.34 7.80
C SER A 299 -0.73 -22.21 7.50
N VAL A 300 -0.30 -20.95 7.52
CA VAL A 300 -1.19 -19.79 7.30
C VAL A 300 -1.99 -19.90 6.01
N TYR A 301 -1.38 -20.44 4.96
CA TYR A 301 -2.03 -20.61 3.66
C TYR A 301 -3.13 -21.68 3.63
N GLN A 302 -3.32 -22.43 4.72
CA GLN A 302 -4.37 -23.47 4.86
C GLN A 302 -5.59 -22.96 5.64
N ASP A 303 -5.50 -21.79 6.27
CA ASP A 303 -6.49 -21.28 7.24
C ASP A 303 -7.56 -20.37 6.60
N PHE A 304 -7.69 -20.37 5.27
CA PHE A 304 -8.61 -19.50 4.54
C PHE A 304 -9.69 -20.26 3.77
N PRO A 305 -10.78 -20.67 4.46
CA PRO A 305 -11.83 -21.50 3.85
C PRO A 305 -12.63 -20.78 2.75
N LYS A 306 -12.52 -19.45 2.65
CA LYS A 306 -13.18 -18.65 1.60
C LYS A 306 -12.39 -18.58 0.30
N TRP A 307 -11.13 -19.02 0.30
CA TRP A 307 -10.34 -19.07 -0.92
C TRP A 307 -10.84 -20.15 -1.87
N THR A 308 -10.67 -19.89 -3.15
CA THR A 308 -10.88 -20.92 -4.17
C THR A 308 -10.00 -22.14 -3.87
N PRO A 309 -10.56 -23.37 -3.85
CA PRO A 309 -9.76 -24.56 -3.58
C PRO A 309 -8.55 -24.67 -4.52
N GLY A 310 -7.35 -24.89 -3.95
CA GLY A 310 -6.11 -24.98 -4.71
C GLY A 310 -5.46 -23.65 -5.06
N LEU A 311 -6.00 -22.52 -4.58
CA LEU A 311 -5.52 -21.19 -4.91
C LEU A 311 -4.03 -20.97 -4.61
N TYR A 312 -3.57 -21.38 -3.42
CA TYR A 312 -2.14 -21.21 -3.08
C TYR A 312 -1.22 -21.94 -4.05
N GLN A 313 -1.59 -23.17 -4.46
CA GLN A 313 -0.82 -23.95 -5.43
C GLN A 313 -0.84 -23.29 -6.83
N GLU A 314 -1.97 -22.71 -7.22
CA GLU A 314 -2.07 -21.92 -8.46
C GLU A 314 -1.10 -20.73 -8.43
N ILE A 315 -1.11 -19.95 -7.36
CA ILE A 315 -0.21 -18.79 -7.20
C ILE A 315 1.26 -19.22 -7.18
N ARG A 316 1.60 -20.30 -6.45
CA ARG A 316 2.96 -20.86 -6.49
C ARG A 316 3.37 -21.25 -7.90
N SER A 317 2.49 -21.93 -8.65
CA SER A 317 2.78 -22.30 -10.04
C SER A 317 3.04 -21.11 -10.95
N ILE A 318 2.34 -19.98 -10.73
CA ILE A 318 2.57 -18.74 -11.47
C ILE A 318 3.94 -18.15 -11.13
N LEU A 319 4.30 -18.13 -9.85
CA LEU A 319 5.55 -17.55 -9.37
C LEU A 319 6.78 -18.37 -9.77
N ASP A 320 6.65 -19.71 -9.82
CA ASP A 320 7.75 -20.63 -10.08
C ASP A 320 8.07 -20.81 -11.59
N ASN A 321 7.18 -20.32 -12.49
CA ASN A 321 7.39 -20.31 -13.95
C ASN A 321 7.99 -18.95 -14.41
#